data_9431389e7b306b98bc6315a39599b9f8
#
_entry.id   9431389e7b306b98bc6315a39599b9f8
#
_cell.length_a   1.000
_cell.length_b   1.000
_cell.length_c   1.000
_cell.angle_alpha   90.00
_cell.angle_beta   90.00
_cell.angle_gamma   90.00
#
_symmetry.space_group_name_H-M   'P 1'
#
loop_
_entity.id
_entity.type
_entity.pdbx_description
1 polymer ?
#
loop_
_entity_poly.entity_id
_entity_poly.type
_entity_poly.pdbx_seq_one_letter_code
_entity_poly.pdbx_strand_id
1 'polypeptide(L)'
;MARLAILGGVLALALAVAPKARAAEPSGEKFPDADAPLGLLPTPVDALIDPMMARSWGALPARPFVATTFDFGFVYVRPRVSFGYGRPFTQWVGVDLNAIAQSSGLGAYGGLRVEIPHLDWRVGPRFFSSFEHTYLDRKPTYQRIDLERVVSTAARTLTWETEVDLNFKIGPGALLLRGSASYVTGVPEGKDAFEETLHVIVTPPLVWRTRVAYVLLFGSRNQHSLGPAIDILDVPKRDDSLTIRVGPLLRMQLSRRVDVRGSFVATVVSPDRIGLRGGDFGELGLRYRWASEGE
;
A
#
# COMPACT_ATOMS: atom_id res chain seq x y z
N MET A 1 12.58 22.74 -11.92
CA MET A 1 13.84 22.34 -11.26
C MET A 1 13.71 22.22 -9.74
N ALA A 2 12.91 23.02 -9.05
CA ALA A 2 12.70 22.89 -7.58
C ALA A 2 12.11 21.54 -7.13
N ARG A 3 11.29 20.90 -7.97
CA ARG A 3 10.62 19.61 -7.64
C ARG A 3 11.59 18.42 -7.51
N LEU A 4 12.73 18.41 -8.21
CA LEU A 4 13.75 17.36 -8.06
C LEU A 4 14.60 17.53 -6.80
N ALA A 5 14.79 18.75 -6.31
CA ALA A 5 15.58 19.04 -5.11
C ALA A 5 14.89 18.54 -3.82
N ILE A 6 13.56 18.53 -3.81
CA ILE A 6 12.77 18.01 -2.65
C ILE A 6 12.95 16.51 -2.52
N LEU A 7 12.98 15.74 -3.62
CA LEU A 7 13.20 14.29 -3.58
C LEU A 7 14.57 13.93 -2.99
N GLY A 8 15.62 14.67 -3.36
CA GLY A 8 16.98 14.49 -2.83
C GLY A 8 17.09 14.79 -1.33
N GLY A 9 16.38 15.83 -0.85
CA GLY A 9 16.38 16.23 0.55
C GLY A 9 15.66 15.24 1.47
N VAL A 10 14.56 14.63 1.00
CA VAL A 10 13.78 13.65 1.77
C VAL A 10 14.56 12.34 1.93
N LEU A 11 15.28 11.91 0.89
CA LEU A 11 16.13 10.71 0.95
C LEU A 11 17.31 10.90 1.92
N ALA A 12 17.90 12.10 1.97
CA ALA A 12 18.98 12.45 2.89
C ALA A 12 18.52 12.50 4.35
N LEU A 13 17.30 12.98 4.62
CA LEU A 13 16.73 13.04 5.97
C LEU A 13 16.41 11.64 6.52
N ALA A 14 15.92 10.74 5.67
CA ALA A 14 15.63 9.35 6.06
C ALA A 14 16.91 8.57 6.44
N LEU A 15 18.05 8.90 5.82
CA LEU A 15 19.34 8.28 6.10
C LEU A 15 20.05 8.87 7.36
N ALA A 16 19.75 10.12 7.73
CA ALA A 16 20.37 10.79 8.87
C ALA A 16 19.79 10.39 10.24
N VAL A 17 18.59 9.81 10.27
CA VAL A 17 17.87 9.44 11.51
C VAL A 17 18.13 7.99 11.96
N ALA A 18 18.95 7.22 11.26
CA ALA A 18 19.24 5.83 11.64
C ALA A 18 20.02 5.77 12.96
N PRO A 19 19.41 5.35 14.09
CA PRO A 19 20.14 5.20 15.34
C PRO A 19 21.17 4.06 15.19
N LYS A 20 22.38 4.26 15.69
CA LYS A 20 23.37 3.20 15.86
C LYS A 20 22.89 2.19 16.93
N ALA A 21 21.91 1.37 16.60
CA ALA A 21 21.47 0.29 17.46
C ALA A 21 22.43 -0.90 17.31
N ARG A 22 23.05 -1.29 18.42
CA ARG A 22 23.89 -2.47 18.52
C ARG A 22 23.00 -3.70 18.33
N ALA A 23 23.25 -4.49 17.31
CA ALA A 23 22.53 -5.74 17.06
C ALA A 23 22.65 -6.65 18.29
N ALA A 24 21.53 -7.00 18.91
CA ALA A 24 21.48 -8.08 19.88
C ALA A 24 21.68 -9.40 19.13
N GLU A 25 22.59 -10.23 19.58
CA GLU A 25 22.80 -11.59 19.05
C GLU A 25 21.49 -12.39 19.18
N PRO A 26 21.10 -13.13 18.14
CA PRO A 26 19.89 -13.95 18.21
C PRO A 26 20.10 -15.08 19.22
N SER A 27 19.27 -15.10 20.26
CA SER A 27 19.19 -16.22 21.21
C SER A 27 18.85 -17.51 20.44
N GLY A 28 19.67 -18.54 20.61
CA GLY A 28 19.65 -19.81 19.88
C GLY A 28 18.47 -20.74 20.18
N GLU A 29 17.24 -20.26 20.08
CA GLU A 29 16.06 -21.08 20.23
C GLU A 29 15.80 -21.85 18.93
N LYS A 30 15.94 -23.18 18.97
CA LYS A 30 15.65 -24.08 17.85
C LYS A 30 14.13 -24.06 17.58
N PHE A 31 13.77 -23.65 16.38
CA PHE A 31 12.37 -23.65 15.93
C PHE A 31 11.98 -25.01 15.38
N PRO A 32 10.68 -25.42 15.47
CA PRO A 32 10.20 -26.70 14.97
C PRO A 32 10.43 -26.94 13.46
N ASP A 33 10.62 -25.89 12.67
CA ASP A 33 10.81 -25.96 11.22
C ASP A 33 12.27 -25.73 10.78
N ALA A 34 13.24 -25.91 11.69
CA ALA A 34 14.66 -25.71 11.38
C ALA A 34 15.23 -26.73 10.36
N ASP A 35 14.53 -27.81 10.11
CA ASP A 35 14.95 -28.89 9.21
C ASP A 35 14.46 -28.74 7.76
N ALA A 36 13.82 -27.63 7.39
CA ALA A 36 13.47 -27.36 6.00
C ALA A 36 14.73 -27.21 5.13
N PRO A 37 14.78 -27.84 3.93
CA PRO A 37 15.96 -27.79 3.08
C PRO A 37 16.34 -26.34 2.76
N LEU A 38 17.57 -25.95 3.08
CA LEU A 38 18.12 -24.59 2.92
C LEU A 38 17.96 -24.00 1.51
N GLY A 39 17.83 -24.85 0.48
CA GLY A 39 17.64 -24.41 -0.92
C GLY A 39 16.24 -23.88 -1.26
N LEU A 40 15.26 -23.97 -0.34
CA LEU A 40 13.88 -23.53 -0.56
C LEU A 40 13.51 -22.34 0.32
N LEU A 41 14.44 -21.83 1.11
CA LEU A 41 14.20 -20.65 1.95
C LEU A 41 14.17 -19.39 1.07
N PRO A 42 13.22 -18.48 1.31
CA PRO A 42 13.24 -17.16 0.72
C PRO A 42 14.50 -16.40 1.09
N THR A 43 14.85 -15.41 0.31
CA THR A 43 16.05 -14.62 0.57
C THR A 43 16.04 -14.04 1.99
N PRO A 44 17.21 -13.79 2.59
CA PRO A 44 17.32 -13.23 3.94
C PRO A 44 16.47 -11.97 4.19
N VAL A 45 16.19 -11.22 3.14
CA VAL A 45 15.40 -9.99 3.23
C VAL A 45 13.91 -10.27 3.41
N ASP A 46 13.35 -11.24 2.68
CA ASP A 46 11.96 -11.64 2.86
C ASP A 46 11.71 -12.19 4.26
N ALA A 47 12.67 -12.95 4.78
CA ALA A 47 12.65 -13.45 6.15
C ALA A 47 12.66 -12.33 7.19
N LEU A 48 13.23 -11.16 6.86
CA LEU A 48 13.32 -10.02 7.77
C LEU A 48 12.11 -9.12 7.73
N ILE A 49 11.49 -8.95 6.57
CA ILE A 49 10.28 -8.13 6.41
C ILE A 49 9.03 -8.91 6.82
N ASP A 50 9.00 -10.20 6.50
CA ASP A 50 7.90 -11.09 6.87
C ASP A 50 8.39 -12.53 7.15
N PRO A 51 9.09 -12.75 8.26
CA PRO A 51 9.69 -14.05 8.56
C PRO A 51 8.65 -15.18 8.68
N MET A 52 7.41 -14.85 9.07
CA MET A 52 6.34 -15.84 9.17
C MET A 52 5.79 -16.21 7.80
N MET A 53 5.68 -15.24 6.89
CA MET A 53 5.29 -15.50 5.49
C MET A 53 6.34 -16.34 4.78
N ALA A 54 7.59 -15.94 4.90
CA ALA A 54 8.72 -16.65 4.35
C ALA A 54 8.74 -18.12 4.75
N ARG A 55 8.53 -18.44 6.02
CA ARG A 55 8.52 -19.81 6.53
C ARG A 55 7.28 -20.61 6.14
N SER A 56 6.11 -19.95 6.13
CA SER A 56 4.83 -20.64 5.92
C SER A 56 4.52 -20.86 4.45
N TRP A 57 4.90 -19.92 3.60
CA TRP A 57 4.51 -19.90 2.19
C TRP A 57 5.70 -20.01 1.24
N GLY A 58 6.86 -19.47 1.63
CA GLY A 58 8.08 -19.50 0.82
C GLY A 58 8.77 -20.86 0.80
N ALA A 59 8.55 -21.72 1.80
CA ALA A 59 9.11 -23.08 1.84
C ALA A 59 8.44 -24.06 0.86
N LEU A 60 7.24 -23.72 0.36
CA LEU A 60 6.53 -24.57 -0.58
C LEU A 60 7.17 -24.51 -1.98
N PRO A 61 7.12 -25.61 -2.78
CA PRO A 61 7.57 -25.56 -4.17
C PRO A 61 6.71 -24.59 -4.98
N ALA A 62 7.29 -24.08 -6.06
CA ALA A 62 6.53 -23.28 -7.04
C ALA A 62 5.48 -24.15 -7.71
N ARG A 63 4.22 -23.68 -7.76
CA ARG A 63 3.08 -24.41 -8.28
C ARG A 63 1.95 -23.47 -8.69
N PRO A 64 0.98 -23.95 -9.47
CA PRO A 64 -0.31 -23.26 -9.60
C PRO A 64 -1.00 -23.18 -8.24
N PHE A 65 -1.60 -22.04 -7.92
CA PHE A 65 -2.30 -21.83 -6.65
C PHE A 65 -3.49 -20.88 -6.80
N VAL A 66 -4.40 -21.01 -5.85
CA VAL A 66 -5.41 -20.01 -5.53
C VAL A 66 -5.11 -19.47 -4.14
N ALA A 67 -5.09 -18.17 -3.99
CA ALA A 67 -4.90 -17.54 -2.69
C ALA A 67 -5.99 -16.50 -2.42
N THR A 68 -6.33 -16.32 -1.17
CA THR A 68 -7.27 -15.29 -0.74
C THR A 68 -6.63 -14.42 0.33
N THR A 69 -6.94 -13.13 0.26
CA THR A 69 -6.60 -12.17 1.30
C THR A 69 -7.87 -11.41 1.66
N PHE A 70 -8.12 -11.25 2.92
CA PHE A 70 -9.27 -10.52 3.43
C PHE A 70 -8.79 -9.39 4.33
N ASP A 71 -8.95 -8.15 3.87
CA ASP A 71 -8.60 -6.96 4.61
C ASP A 71 -9.86 -6.37 5.25
N PHE A 72 -9.87 -6.28 6.58
CA PHE A 72 -10.88 -5.58 7.36
C PHE A 72 -10.27 -4.32 7.94
N GLY A 73 -10.60 -3.18 7.40
CA GLY A 73 -10.27 -1.89 7.97
C GLY A 73 -11.43 -1.29 8.77
N PHE A 74 -11.15 -0.23 9.49
CA PHE A 74 -12.18 0.49 10.24
C PHE A 74 -13.29 1.05 9.35
N VAL A 75 -12.97 1.43 8.12
CA VAL A 75 -13.90 2.04 7.16
C VAL A 75 -14.04 1.27 5.84
N TYR A 76 -13.37 0.12 5.71
CA TYR A 76 -13.41 -0.66 4.48
C TYR A 76 -13.32 -2.16 4.72
N VAL A 77 -13.82 -2.90 3.74
CA VAL A 77 -13.65 -4.34 3.59
C VAL A 77 -13.15 -4.61 2.19
N ARG A 78 -12.07 -5.39 2.06
CA ARG A 78 -11.45 -5.69 0.77
C ARG A 78 -11.08 -7.17 0.67
N PRO A 79 -12.01 -8.02 0.19
CA PRO A 79 -11.68 -9.37 -0.23
C PRO A 79 -10.84 -9.33 -1.52
N ARG A 80 -9.84 -10.19 -1.57
CA ARG A 80 -8.97 -10.39 -2.72
C ARG A 80 -8.84 -11.87 -3.03
N VAL A 81 -8.84 -12.22 -4.30
CA VAL A 81 -8.54 -13.56 -4.80
C VAL A 81 -7.42 -13.44 -5.82
N SER A 82 -6.40 -14.27 -5.67
CA SER A 82 -5.25 -14.33 -6.56
C SER A 82 -5.14 -15.72 -7.18
N PHE A 83 -4.89 -15.78 -8.48
CA PHE A 83 -4.63 -17.00 -9.23
C PHE A 83 -3.26 -16.86 -9.85
N GLY A 84 -2.35 -17.77 -9.56
CA GLY A 84 -0.99 -17.61 -10.04
C GLY A 84 -0.19 -18.89 -10.06
N TYR A 85 1.04 -18.73 -10.52
CA TYR A 85 2.07 -19.74 -10.47
C TYR A 85 3.26 -19.24 -9.65
N GLY A 86 3.74 -20.05 -8.74
CA GLY A 86 4.85 -19.70 -7.85
C GLY A 86 4.55 -20.09 -6.41
N ARG A 87 5.09 -19.33 -5.49
CA ARG A 87 4.91 -19.44 -4.03
C ARG A 87 3.97 -18.34 -3.56
N PRO A 88 2.73 -18.64 -3.15
CA PRO A 88 1.77 -17.61 -2.76
C PRO A 88 2.34 -16.69 -1.69
N PHE A 89 2.08 -15.39 -1.83
CA PHE A 89 2.47 -14.30 -0.92
C PHE A 89 3.97 -14.02 -0.80
N THR A 90 4.83 -14.69 -1.59
CA THR A 90 6.29 -14.50 -1.50
C THR A 90 6.97 -14.35 -2.86
N GLN A 91 6.64 -15.24 -3.82
CA GLN A 91 7.27 -15.22 -5.13
C GLN A 91 6.35 -15.86 -6.15
N TRP A 92 5.66 -15.05 -6.93
CA TRP A 92 4.66 -15.55 -7.87
C TRP A 92 4.33 -14.53 -8.97
N VAL A 93 3.70 -15.02 -10.02
CA VAL A 93 3.10 -14.22 -11.09
C VAL A 93 1.69 -14.72 -11.36
N GLY A 94 0.77 -13.80 -11.63
CA GLY A 94 -0.60 -14.17 -11.93
C GLY A 94 -1.58 -13.01 -11.98
N VAL A 95 -2.83 -13.31 -11.70
CA VAL A 95 -3.96 -12.36 -11.72
C VAL A 95 -4.44 -12.11 -10.31
N ASP A 96 -4.71 -10.86 -10.02
CA ASP A 96 -5.24 -10.37 -8.74
C ASP A 96 -6.60 -9.73 -8.98
N LEU A 97 -7.63 -10.22 -8.27
CA LEU A 97 -8.98 -9.66 -8.32
C LEU A 97 -9.37 -9.22 -6.91
N ASN A 98 -9.88 -8.01 -6.77
CA ASN A 98 -10.42 -7.58 -5.48
C ASN A 98 -11.67 -6.73 -5.62
N ALA A 99 -12.56 -6.83 -4.64
CA ALA A 99 -13.63 -5.90 -4.41
C ALA A 99 -13.26 -4.98 -3.25
N ILE A 100 -13.76 -3.76 -3.28
CA ILE A 100 -13.54 -2.76 -2.25
C ILE A 100 -14.91 -2.24 -1.84
N ALA A 101 -15.28 -2.45 -0.58
CA ALA A 101 -16.47 -1.85 0.00
C ALA A 101 -16.01 -0.86 1.08
N GLN A 102 -16.37 0.40 0.90
CA GLN A 102 -16.08 1.49 1.85
C GLN A 102 -17.38 2.20 2.19
N SER A 103 -17.37 2.96 3.30
CA SER A 103 -18.52 3.84 3.62
C SER A 103 -18.85 4.79 2.48
N SER A 104 -17.82 5.25 1.76
CA SER A 104 -17.95 6.21 0.66
C SER A 104 -18.30 5.60 -0.70
N GLY A 105 -18.24 4.27 -0.88
CA GLY A 105 -18.54 3.66 -2.18
C GLY A 105 -18.15 2.19 -2.32
N LEU A 106 -18.36 1.69 -3.54
CA LEU A 106 -17.99 0.34 -3.95
C LEU A 106 -17.02 0.37 -5.12
N GLY A 107 -16.03 -0.51 -5.09
CA GLY A 107 -15.07 -0.66 -6.16
C GLY A 107 -14.73 -2.11 -6.47
N ALA A 108 -14.15 -2.32 -7.64
CA ALA A 108 -13.58 -3.58 -8.06
C ALA A 108 -12.28 -3.32 -8.82
N TYR A 109 -11.28 -4.17 -8.60
CA TYR A 109 -10.01 -4.15 -9.30
C TYR A 109 -9.74 -5.53 -9.89
N GLY A 110 -9.12 -5.55 -11.07
CA GLY A 110 -8.61 -6.76 -11.66
C GLY A 110 -7.33 -6.46 -12.43
N GLY A 111 -6.26 -7.24 -12.23
CA GLY A 111 -4.99 -6.94 -12.89
C GLY A 111 -3.97 -8.04 -12.77
N LEU A 112 -2.83 -7.82 -13.42
CA LEU A 112 -1.66 -8.67 -13.32
C LEU A 112 -0.86 -8.28 -12.07
N ARG A 113 -0.20 -9.27 -11.47
CA ARG A 113 0.72 -9.08 -10.36
C ARG A 113 1.93 -9.97 -10.50
N VAL A 114 3.08 -9.40 -10.23
CA VAL A 114 4.38 -10.07 -10.13
C VAL A 114 4.95 -9.74 -8.75
N GLU A 115 5.14 -10.76 -7.94
CA GLU A 115 5.76 -10.64 -6.63
C GLU A 115 7.03 -11.49 -6.61
N ILE A 116 8.15 -10.85 -6.41
CA ILE A 116 9.47 -11.48 -6.27
C ILE A 116 10.18 -10.87 -5.05
N PRO A 117 11.28 -11.44 -4.57
CA PRO A 117 12.03 -10.82 -3.49
C PRO A 117 12.34 -9.37 -3.81
N HIS A 118 12.04 -8.46 -2.89
CA HIS A 118 12.23 -7.00 -2.97
C HIS A 118 11.29 -6.23 -3.90
N LEU A 119 10.51 -6.88 -4.76
CA LEU A 119 9.62 -6.22 -5.71
C LEU A 119 8.23 -6.86 -5.69
N ASP A 120 7.20 -6.05 -5.51
CA ASP A 120 5.81 -6.37 -5.79
C ASP A 120 5.30 -5.36 -6.82
N TRP A 121 4.96 -5.82 -8.00
CA TRP A 121 4.40 -4.98 -9.07
C TRP A 121 3.03 -5.46 -9.46
N ARG A 122 2.10 -4.52 -9.57
CA ARG A 122 0.75 -4.78 -10.05
C ARG A 122 0.30 -3.73 -11.06
N VAL A 123 -0.53 -4.15 -12.01
CA VAL A 123 -1.10 -3.28 -13.03
C VAL A 123 -2.47 -3.77 -13.44
N GLY A 124 -3.44 -2.87 -13.54
CA GLY A 124 -4.78 -3.22 -14.00
C GLY A 124 -5.81 -2.10 -13.85
N PRO A 125 -7.03 -2.31 -14.36
CA PRO A 125 -8.15 -1.40 -14.17
C PRO A 125 -8.79 -1.55 -12.79
N ARG A 126 -9.23 -0.42 -12.25
CA ARG A 126 -10.07 -0.30 -11.08
C ARG A 126 -11.31 0.53 -11.41
N PHE A 127 -12.47 -0.04 -11.21
CA PHE A 127 -13.74 0.68 -11.22
C PHE A 127 -14.12 1.09 -9.81
N PHE A 128 -14.62 2.31 -9.63
CA PHE A 128 -15.17 2.77 -8.36
C PHE A 128 -16.46 3.58 -8.59
N SER A 129 -17.47 3.34 -7.75
CA SER A 129 -18.72 4.09 -7.70
C SER A 129 -18.88 4.67 -6.30
N SER A 130 -18.82 5.98 -6.17
CA SER A 130 -19.01 6.67 -4.91
C SER A 130 -20.49 6.73 -4.51
N PHE A 131 -20.78 6.66 -3.21
CA PHE A 131 -22.11 6.89 -2.65
C PHE A 131 -22.27 8.33 -2.14
N GLU A 132 -21.17 8.94 -1.72
CA GLU A 132 -21.16 10.22 -1.03
C GLU A 132 -20.71 11.38 -1.91
N HIS A 133 -19.87 11.10 -2.90
CA HIS A 133 -19.23 12.14 -3.70
C HIS A 133 -19.73 12.15 -5.14
N THR A 134 -19.84 13.36 -5.67
CA THR A 134 -20.14 13.64 -7.08
C THR A 134 -18.91 14.23 -7.75
N TYR A 135 -19.02 14.49 -9.07
CA TYR A 135 -18.01 15.27 -9.78
C TYR A 135 -18.04 16.74 -9.33
N LEU A 136 -16.87 17.31 -9.16
CA LEU A 136 -16.67 18.65 -8.65
C LEU A 136 -16.45 19.65 -9.78
N ASP A 137 -16.99 20.86 -9.64
CA ASP A 137 -16.60 21.97 -10.50
C ASP A 137 -15.16 22.36 -10.25
N ARG A 138 -14.39 22.63 -11.32
CA ARG A 138 -12.97 22.99 -11.19
C ARG A 138 -12.78 24.25 -10.37
N LYS A 139 -11.89 24.14 -9.37
CA LYS A 139 -11.51 25.21 -8.48
C LYS A 139 -10.00 25.14 -8.20
N PRO A 140 -9.36 26.30 -7.90
CA PRO A 140 -7.96 26.30 -7.48
C PRO A 140 -7.74 25.50 -6.17
N THR A 141 -8.67 25.60 -5.22
CA THR A 141 -8.63 24.91 -3.93
C THR A 141 -10.01 24.38 -3.56
N TYR A 142 -10.04 23.28 -2.83
CA TYR A 142 -11.26 22.68 -2.32
C TYR A 142 -11.27 22.67 -0.80
N GLN A 143 -12.45 22.80 -0.23
CA GLN A 143 -12.69 22.68 1.20
C GLN A 143 -13.51 21.42 1.49
N ARG A 144 -13.53 21.00 2.75
CA ARG A 144 -14.33 19.86 3.20
C ARG A 144 -15.80 19.97 2.79
N ILE A 145 -16.39 21.17 2.86
CA ILE A 145 -17.78 21.43 2.51
C ILE A 145 -18.08 21.17 1.01
N ASP A 146 -17.09 21.28 0.13
CA ASP A 146 -17.26 20.99 -1.29
C ASP A 146 -17.49 19.49 -1.54
N LEU A 147 -16.94 18.62 -0.67
CA LEU A 147 -17.14 17.17 -0.71
C LEU A 147 -18.44 16.73 -0.03
N GLU A 148 -18.98 17.52 0.90
CA GLU A 148 -20.16 17.18 1.69
C GLU A 148 -21.48 17.58 1.02
N ARG A 149 -21.42 18.21 -0.15
CA ARG A 149 -22.62 18.56 -0.91
C ARG A 149 -23.31 17.31 -1.41
N VAL A 150 -24.48 17.06 -0.87
CA VAL A 150 -25.39 15.99 -1.35
C VAL A 150 -25.84 16.34 -2.75
N VAL A 151 -25.41 15.58 -3.74
CA VAL A 151 -25.84 15.71 -5.13
C VAL A 151 -26.45 14.38 -5.58
N SER A 152 -27.42 14.48 -6.46
CA SER A 152 -28.24 13.35 -6.93
C SER A 152 -27.52 12.31 -7.79
N THR A 153 -26.25 12.54 -8.17
CA THR A 153 -25.54 11.67 -9.11
C THR A 153 -24.19 11.24 -8.51
N ALA A 154 -24.06 9.96 -8.24
CA ALA A 154 -22.81 9.36 -7.76
C ALA A 154 -21.68 9.47 -8.80
N ALA A 155 -20.48 9.85 -8.37
CA ALA A 155 -19.30 9.80 -9.22
C ALA A 155 -18.91 8.35 -9.50
N ARG A 156 -18.60 8.07 -10.77
CA ARG A 156 -18.12 6.76 -11.22
C ARG A 156 -16.82 6.96 -11.98
N THR A 157 -15.77 6.26 -11.59
CA THR A 157 -14.47 6.37 -12.22
C THR A 157 -13.97 5.01 -12.67
N LEU A 158 -13.29 4.98 -13.81
CA LEU A 158 -12.46 3.86 -14.23
C LEU A 158 -11.03 4.35 -14.24
N THR A 159 -10.19 3.70 -13.45
CA THR A 159 -8.80 4.08 -13.25
C THR A 159 -7.90 2.94 -13.71
N TRP A 160 -7.00 3.19 -14.64
CA TRP A 160 -5.88 2.29 -14.93
C TRP A 160 -4.75 2.61 -13.97
N GLU A 161 -4.36 1.65 -13.15
CA GLU A 161 -3.33 1.87 -12.15
C GLU A 161 -2.17 0.90 -12.29
N THR A 162 -0.99 1.41 -12.00
CA THR A 162 0.21 0.60 -11.77
C THR A 162 0.81 0.97 -10.43
N GLU A 163 1.24 -0.02 -9.68
CA GLU A 163 1.91 0.17 -8.39
C GLU A 163 3.11 -0.74 -8.28
N VAL A 164 4.20 -0.19 -7.78
CA VAL A 164 5.46 -0.88 -7.53
C VAL A 164 5.82 -0.69 -6.06
N ASP A 165 5.97 -1.77 -5.33
CA ASP A 165 6.51 -1.79 -3.97
C ASP A 165 7.91 -2.39 -3.99
N LEU A 166 8.87 -1.65 -3.43
CA LEU A 166 10.24 -2.10 -3.22
C LEU A 166 10.55 -2.12 -1.72
N ASN A 167 11.32 -3.12 -1.31
CA ASN A 167 11.71 -3.24 0.08
C ASN A 167 13.16 -3.72 0.21
N PHE A 168 13.91 -3.04 1.10
CA PHE A 168 15.34 -3.30 1.29
C PHE A 168 15.66 -3.31 2.77
N LYS A 169 16.38 -4.33 3.24
CA LYS A 169 16.89 -4.35 4.59
C LYS A 169 18.00 -3.32 4.75
N ILE A 170 17.89 -2.44 5.75
CA ILE A 170 18.91 -1.45 6.11
C ILE A 170 19.08 -1.45 7.63
N GLY A 171 20.22 -1.95 8.11
CA GLY A 171 20.51 -2.02 9.54
C GLY A 171 19.47 -2.82 10.33
N PRO A 172 18.90 -2.28 11.44
CA PRO A 172 17.90 -2.95 12.26
C PRO A 172 16.48 -2.89 11.68
N GLY A 173 16.30 -2.32 10.49
CA GLY A 173 15.01 -2.07 9.89
C GLY A 173 14.97 -2.37 8.41
N ALA A 174 13.95 -1.81 7.75
CA ALA A 174 13.75 -1.91 6.32
C ALA A 174 13.34 -0.57 5.73
N LEU A 175 13.88 -0.25 4.56
CA LEU A 175 13.43 0.83 3.69
C LEU A 175 12.34 0.30 2.78
N LEU A 176 11.17 0.92 2.82
CA LEU A 176 10.02 0.61 1.99
C LEU A 176 9.79 1.76 1.02
N LEU A 177 9.73 1.45 -0.26
CA LEU A 177 9.45 2.41 -1.32
C LEU A 177 8.20 1.93 -2.05
N ARG A 178 7.23 2.81 -2.23
CA ARG A 178 6.05 2.55 -3.06
C ARG A 178 5.91 3.65 -4.09
N GLY A 179 5.79 3.29 -5.35
CA GLY A 179 5.43 4.20 -6.43
C GLY A 179 4.14 3.75 -7.08
N SER A 180 3.23 4.68 -7.36
CA SER A 180 2.02 4.39 -8.12
C SER A 180 1.70 5.50 -9.11
N ALA A 181 1.13 5.12 -10.24
CA ALA A 181 0.55 6.03 -11.22
C ALA A 181 -0.83 5.55 -11.61
N SER A 182 -1.77 6.47 -11.67
CA SER A 182 -3.18 6.20 -11.95
C SER A 182 -3.68 7.10 -13.08
N TYR A 183 -4.22 6.50 -14.13
CA TYR A 183 -4.86 7.18 -15.24
C TYR A 183 -6.38 7.10 -15.05
N VAL A 184 -6.98 8.20 -14.61
CA VAL A 184 -8.39 8.29 -14.23
C VAL A 184 -9.23 8.69 -15.43
N THR A 185 -10.29 7.92 -15.69
CA THR A 185 -11.28 8.17 -16.75
C THR A 185 -12.69 8.12 -16.20
N GLY A 186 -13.70 8.47 -17.05
CA GLY A 186 -15.10 8.50 -16.63
C GLY A 186 -15.54 9.80 -15.97
N VAL A 187 -14.63 10.75 -15.79
CA VAL A 187 -14.93 12.09 -15.25
C VAL A 187 -15.36 13.00 -16.40
N PRO A 188 -16.50 13.69 -16.32
CA PRO A 188 -16.97 14.61 -17.36
C PRO A 188 -15.95 15.74 -17.62
N GLU A 189 -15.93 16.24 -18.84
CA GLU A 189 -15.08 17.36 -19.22
C GLU A 189 -15.35 18.59 -18.33
N GLY A 190 -14.30 19.28 -17.94
CA GLY A 190 -14.41 20.46 -17.08
C GLY A 190 -14.66 20.16 -15.60
N LYS A 191 -14.72 18.87 -15.20
CA LYS A 191 -14.92 18.47 -13.81
C LYS A 191 -13.66 17.86 -13.22
N ASP A 192 -13.61 17.87 -11.90
CA ASP A 192 -12.65 17.13 -11.07
C ASP A 192 -13.38 16.03 -10.31
N ALA A 193 -12.64 15.07 -9.76
CA ALA A 193 -13.20 14.00 -8.95
C ALA A 193 -12.37 13.80 -7.67
N PHE A 194 -13.04 13.44 -6.59
CA PHE A 194 -12.37 12.95 -5.40
C PHE A 194 -11.99 11.49 -5.61
N GLU A 195 -10.69 11.19 -5.55
CA GLU A 195 -10.17 9.84 -5.68
C GLU A 195 -10.09 9.20 -4.31
N GLU A 196 -11.00 8.26 -4.06
CA GLU A 196 -11.26 7.66 -2.75
C GLU A 196 -10.09 6.83 -2.21
N THR A 197 -9.28 6.21 -3.07
CA THR A 197 -8.15 5.38 -2.64
C THR A 197 -6.94 6.22 -2.28
N LEU A 198 -6.76 7.34 -2.97
CA LEU A 198 -5.63 8.25 -2.73
C LEU A 198 -6.01 9.42 -1.81
N HIS A 199 -7.30 9.60 -1.52
CA HIS A 199 -7.84 10.71 -0.73
C HIS A 199 -7.39 12.08 -1.25
N VAL A 200 -7.45 12.28 -2.56
CA VAL A 200 -7.01 13.50 -3.23
C VAL A 200 -8.00 13.91 -4.33
N ILE A 201 -8.09 15.20 -4.59
CA ILE A 201 -8.87 15.72 -5.73
C ILE A 201 -8.03 15.61 -6.99
N VAL A 202 -8.56 14.92 -7.99
CA VAL A 202 -7.89 14.66 -9.26
C VAL A 202 -8.54 15.47 -10.37
N THR A 203 -7.72 16.25 -11.08
CA THR A 203 -8.04 16.76 -12.41
C THR A 203 -7.53 15.73 -13.43
N PRO A 204 -8.43 14.98 -14.08
CA PRO A 204 -8.00 13.90 -14.97
C PRO A 204 -7.01 14.34 -16.06
N PRO A 205 -6.17 13.44 -16.58
CA PRO A 205 -6.25 11.99 -16.38
C PRO A 205 -5.27 11.39 -15.37
N LEU A 206 -4.20 12.11 -14.99
CA LEU A 206 -3.06 11.49 -14.30
C LEU A 206 -2.94 11.96 -12.86
N VAL A 207 -2.70 11.02 -11.97
CA VAL A 207 -2.20 11.25 -10.61
C VAL A 207 -1.11 10.24 -10.32
N TRP A 208 -0.08 10.66 -9.61
CA TRP A 208 0.96 9.77 -9.13
C TRP A 208 1.22 9.96 -7.64
N ARG A 209 1.70 8.91 -7.00
CA ARG A 209 2.05 8.87 -5.59
C ARG A 209 3.39 8.17 -5.41
N THR A 210 4.21 8.68 -4.52
CA THR A 210 5.39 7.99 -4.01
C THR A 210 5.34 7.98 -2.49
N ARG A 211 5.52 6.80 -1.89
CA ARG A 211 5.68 6.63 -0.44
C ARG A 211 7.10 6.16 -0.14
N VAL A 212 7.74 6.81 0.81
CA VAL A 212 9.02 6.38 1.38
C VAL A 212 8.81 6.15 2.86
N ALA A 213 9.22 5.00 3.37
CA ALA A 213 9.14 4.70 4.79
C ALA A 213 10.40 3.94 5.25
N TYR A 214 10.82 4.21 6.48
CA TYR A 214 11.79 3.39 7.16
C TYR A 214 11.16 2.81 8.41
N VAL A 215 11.10 1.49 8.50
CA VAL A 215 10.47 0.79 9.61
C VAL A 215 11.51 0.00 10.39
N LEU A 216 11.47 0.11 11.71
CA LEU A 216 12.23 -0.76 12.62
C LEU A 216 11.52 -2.09 12.73
N LEU A 217 12.30 -3.17 12.68
CA LEU A 217 11.80 -4.52 12.87
C LEU A 217 12.03 -4.93 14.32
N PHE A 218 11.01 -5.51 14.96
CA PHE A 218 11.07 -5.91 16.36
C PHE A 218 10.23 -7.17 16.64
N GLY A 219 10.32 -7.65 17.89
CA GLY A 219 9.81 -8.95 18.29
C GLY A 219 10.87 -10.04 18.14
N SER A 220 10.67 -11.18 18.78
CA SER A 220 11.66 -12.28 18.83
C SER A 220 12.03 -12.84 17.44
N ARG A 221 11.19 -12.60 16.44
CA ARG A 221 11.36 -13.08 15.06
C ARG A 221 11.33 -11.96 14.04
N ASN A 222 11.50 -10.70 14.45
CA ASN A 222 11.32 -9.52 13.59
C ASN A 222 9.94 -9.47 12.89
N GLN A 223 8.90 -10.01 13.54
CA GLN A 223 7.58 -10.16 12.98
C GLN A 223 6.73 -8.89 13.04
N HIS A 224 7.19 -7.87 13.73
CA HIS A 224 6.52 -6.59 13.87
C HIS A 224 7.36 -5.49 13.23
N SER A 225 6.70 -4.46 12.75
CA SER A 225 7.39 -3.29 12.23
C SER A 225 6.66 -2.01 12.60
N LEU A 226 7.41 -0.96 12.87
CA LEU A 226 6.91 0.38 13.15
C LEU A 226 7.92 1.40 12.62
N GLY A 227 7.45 2.45 11.97
CA GLY A 227 8.32 3.53 11.54
C GLY A 227 7.61 4.66 10.83
N PRO A 228 8.32 5.76 10.57
CA PRO A 228 7.78 6.89 9.84
C PRO A 228 7.63 6.60 8.34
N ALA A 229 6.65 7.27 7.73
CA ALA A 229 6.44 7.29 6.30
C ALA A 229 6.16 8.72 5.82
N ILE A 230 6.53 8.98 4.59
CA ILE A 230 6.23 10.22 3.87
C ILE A 230 5.58 9.82 2.54
N ASP A 231 4.41 10.37 2.28
CA ASP A 231 3.73 10.29 1.00
C ASP A 231 3.88 11.60 0.25
N ILE A 232 4.16 11.51 -1.03
CA ILE A 232 4.20 12.62 -1.97
C ILE A 232 3.24 12.28 -3.10
N LEU A 233 2.22 13.12 -3.30
CA LEU A 233 1.24 12.97 -4.37
C LEU A 233 1.22 14.23 -5.22
N ASP A 234 1.01 14.06 -6.51
CA ASP A 234 0.86 15.18 -7.43
C ASP A 234 -0.13 14.83 -8.56
N VAL A 235 -0.86 15.85 -8.99
CA VAL A 235 -1.84 15.80 -10.10
C VAL A 235 -1.35 16.74 -11.19
N PRO A 236 -0.61 16.26 -12.22
CA PRO A 236 0.12 17.11 -13.15
C PRO A 236 -0.70 18.15 -13.91
N LYS A 237 -1.99 17.91 -14.10
CA LYS A 237 -2.92 18.84 -14.76
C LYS A 237 -3.50 19.93 -13.85
N ARG A 238 -3.20 19.87 -12.56
CA ARG A 238 -3.67 20.84 -11.59
C ARG A 238 -2.48 21.66 -11.09
N ASP A 239 -2.58 22.98 -11.17
CA ASP A 239 -1.56 23.88 -10.64
C ASP A 239 -1.47 23.70 -9.12
N ASP A 240 -0.24 23.77 -8.61
CA ASP A 240 0.08 23.64 -7.18
C ASP A 240 -0.52 22.42 -6.45
N SER A 241 -0.69 21.31 -7.17
CA SER A 241 -1.36 20.09 -6.68
C SER A 241 -0.54 19.26 -5.70
N LEU A 242 0.69 19.65 -5.39
CA LEU A 242 1.57 18.87 -4.52
C LEU A 242 0.94 18.65 -3.14
N THR A 243 0.76 17.38 -2.79
CA THR A 243 0.28 16.96 -1.48
C THR A 243 1.36 16.14 -0.79
N ILE A 244 1.72 16.51 0.44
CA ILE A 244 2.69 15.77 1.27
C ILE A 244 1.98 15.35 2.55
N ARG A 245 2.13 14.07 2.89
CA ARG A 245 1.60 13.49 4.13
C ARG A 245 2.73 12.82 4.89
N VAL A 246 2.67 12.88 6.21
CA VAL A 246 3.69 12.30 7.09
C VAL A 246 3.01 11.59 8.26
N GLY A 247 3.54 10.44 8.65
CA GLY A 247 3.04 9.74 9.80
C GLY A 247 3.58 8.32 9.96
N PRO A 248 3.16 7.58 10.98
CA PRO A 248 3.64 6.23 11.24
C PRO A 248 2.96 5.16 10.36
N LEU A 249 3.75 4.15 10.04
CA LEU A 249 3.29 2.84 9.58
C LEU A 249 3.50 1.82 10.69
N LEU A 250 2.51 0.96 10.89
CA LEU A 250 2.54 -0.13 11.85
C LEU A 250 2.18 -1.43 11.16
N ARG A 251 2.91 -2.49 11.46
CA ARG A 251 2.51 -3.85 11.17
C ARG A 251 2.82 -4.76 12.35
N MET A 252 1.84 -5.55 12.77
CA MET A 252 1.97 -6.55 13.83
C MET A 252 1.47 -7.87 13.30
N GLN A 253 2.35 -8.84 13.13
CA GLN A 253 1.96 -10.18 12.72
C GLN A 253 1.55 -11.00 13.95
N LEU A 254 0.31 -11.44 13.96
CA LEU A 254 -0.27 -12.23 15.06
C LEU A 254 -0.12 -13.74 14.82
N SER A 255 -0.18 -14.15 13.57
CA SER A 255 0.02 -15.54 13.15
C SER A 255 0.48 -15.60 11.69
N ARG A 256 0.74 -16.82 11.16
CA ARG A 256 1.05 -16.98 9.73
C ARG A 256 -0.05 -16.47 8.80
N ARG A 257 -1.29 -16.43 9.27
CA ARG A 257 -2.46 -16.05 8.47
C ARG A 257 -3.02 -14.67 8.81
N VAL A 258 -2.68 -14.13 9.98
CA VAL A 258 -3.31 -12.90 10.49
C VAL A 258 -2.26 -11.86 10.83
N ASP A 259 -2.41 -10.67 10.29
CA ASP A 259 -1.66 -9.48 10.73
C ASP A 259 -2.57 -8.26 10.92
N VAL A 260 -2.15 -7.36 11.81
CA VAL A 260 -2.69 -6.01 11.97
C VAL A 260 -1.81 -5.06 11.19
N ARG A 261 -2.42 -4.16 10.44
CA ARG A 261 -1.72 -3.10 9.70
C ARG A 261 -2.33 -1.76 10.01
N GLY A 262 -1.49 -0.75 10.06
CA GLY A 262 -1.94 0.62 10.25
C GLY A 262 -1.06 1.60 9.49
N SER A 263 -1.70 2.58 8.88
CA SER A 263 -1.07 3.73 8.27
C SER A 263 -1.83 4.98 8.75
N PHE A 264 -1.13 5.89 9.42
CA PHE A 264 -1.70 7.10 10.01
C PHE A 264 -0.95 8.31 9.49
N VAL A 265 -1.05 8.59 8.20
CA VAL A 265 -0.35 9.71 7.58
C VAL A 265 -1.26 10.93 7.47
N ALA A 266 -0.88 12.01 8.16
CA ALA A 266 -1.57 13.28 8.14
C ALA A 266 -1.04 14.17 7.03
N THR A 267 -1.90 14.94 6.39
CA THR A 267 -1.53 15.91 5.37
C THR A 267 -0.86 17.13 6.02
N VAL A 268 0.38 17.40 5.62
CA VAL A 268 1.17 18.54 6.08
C VAL A 268 1.28 19.64 5.02
N VAL A 269 1.19 19.26 3.75
CA VAL A 269 1.14 20.19 2.61
C VAL A 269 0.01 19.73 1.69
N SER A 270 -0.88 20.62 1.30
CA SER A 270 -1.90 20.38 0.28
C SER A 270 -2.47 21.70 -0.20
N PRO A 271 -2.85 21.82 -1.48
CA PRO A 271 -3.66 22.94 -1.95
C PRO A 271 -5.06 22.93 -1.35
N ASP A 272 -5.55 21.74 -0.95
CA ASP A 272 -6.91 21.53 -0.49
C ASP A 272 -7.01 21.48 1.04
N ARG A 273 -8.11 22.02 1.57
CA ARG A 273 -8.44 21.99 2.99
C ARG A 273 -9.57 21.01 3.27
N ILE A 274 -9.36 19.75 2.91
CA ILE A 274 -10.35 18.69 3.07
C ILE A 274 -10.29 17.97 4.43
N GLY A 275 -9.47 18.50 5.34
CA GLY A 275 -9.36 18.02 6.72
C GLY A 275 -8.85 16.59 6.81
N LEU A 276 -9.42 15.80 7.72
CA LEU A 276 -9.03 14.39 7.92
C LEU A 276 -9.29 13.51 6.70
N ARG A 277 -10.18 13.89 5.78
CA ARG A 277 -10.41 13.18 4.52
C ARG A 277 -9.20 13.21 3.60
N GLY A 278 -8.30 14.17 3.76
CA GLY A 278 -7.02 14.23 3.06
C GLY A 278 -5.93 13.36 3.67
N GLY A 279 -6.17 12.74 4.81
CA GLY A 279 -5.24 11.82 5.49
C GLY A 279 -5.47 10.38 5.06
N ASP A 280 -4.49 9.52 5.30
CA ASP A 280 -4.54 8.09 5.04
C ASP A 280 -4.74 7.34 6.37
N PHE A 281 -5.98 7.38 6.89
CA PHE A 281 -6.37 6.62 8.09
C PHE A 281 -7.04 5.28 7.78
N GLY A 282 -7.28 4.99 6.50
CA GLY A 282 -8.09 3.86 6.04
C GLY A 282 -7.39 2.51 6.09
N GLU A 283 -6.08 2.48 6.36
CA GLU A 283 -5.31 1.24 6.36
C GLU A 283 -5.24 0.56 7.74
N LEU A 284 -5.84 1.14 8.81
CA LEU A 284 -5.93 0.42 10.09
C LEU A 284 -6.90 -0.75 9.95
N GLY A 285 -6.39 -1.95 10.11
CA GLY A 285 -7.23 -3.13 10.00
C GLY A 285 -6.50 -4.44 10.23
N LEU A 286 -7.28 -5.50 10.17
CA LEU A 286 -6.83 -6.88 10.18
C LEU A 286 -6.71 -7.40 8.75
N ARG A 287 -5.67 -8.17 8.49
CA ARG A 287 -5.52 -8.94 7.25
C ARG A 287 -5.50 -10.43 7.58
N TYR A 288 -6.38 -11.18 6.94
CA TYR A 288 -6.36 -12.63 6.92
C TYR A 288 -5.88 -13.14 5.56
N ARG A 289 -5.07 -14.21 5.54
CA ARG A 289 -4.56 -14.86 4.33
C ARG A 289 -4.79 -16.35 4.36
N TRP A 290 -5.12 -16.88 3.19
CA TRP A 290 -5.21 -18.29 2.93
C TRP A 290 -4.71 -18.59 1.51
N ALA A 291 -4.10 -19.74 1.30
CA ALA A 291 -3.76 -20.25 -0.02
C ALA A 291 -4.03 -21.73 -0.08
N SER A 292 -4.33 -22.25 -1.27
CA SER A 292 -4.49 -23.67 -1.51
C SER A 292 -3.19 -24.38 -1.13
N GLU A 293 -3.28 -25.40 -0.30
CA GLU A 293 -2.20 -26.34 -0.03
C GLU A 293 -2.24 -27.36 -1.18
N GLY A 294 -1.11 -27.57 -1.89
CA GLY A 294 -1.06 -28.60 -2.94
C GLY A 294 -1.14 -29.99 -2.29
N GLU A 295 -1.85 -30.87 -2.95
CA GLU A 295 -1.79 -32.30 -2.68
C GLU A 295 -0.41 -32.86 -3.01
#